data_f8178702c8805e6e4f734d865d978559
#
_entry.id   f8178702c8805e6e4f734d865d978559
#
_cell.length_a   1.000
_cell.length_b   1.000
_cell.length_c   1.000
_cell.angle_alpha   90.00
_cell.angle_beta   90.00
_cell.angle_gamma   90.00
#
_symmetry.space_group_name_H-M   'P 1'
#
loop_
_entity.id
_entity.type
_entity.pdbx_description
1 polymer ?
#
loop_
_entity_poly.entity_id
_entity_poly.type
_entity_poly.pdbx_seq_one_letter_code
_entity_poly.pdbx_strand_id
1 'polypeptide(L)'
;MTKILYLHGFASSADSTKAKVLKSFVKKNTSSTEILIPNLDNNIKRAYQQIEEIIKTESPSSIIGSSLGGFFGIYFAEKYDLLCVNINPAIPPIDMSEYLGENQNYSTGEKFVIDQDQLDWLGLMNKKIKNLKKHKNFMTLVQSGDEVLDYKLAIEYFSGSQIDITFGGDHSFEDFESHIQKIQNFLNMH
;
A
#
# COMPACT_ATOMS: atom_id res chain seq x y z
N MET A 1 -5.70 -18.65 11.83
CA MET A 1 -4.61 -18.28 10.92
C MET A 1 -4.80 -16.82 10.54
N THR A 2 -3.82 -15.96 10.81
CA THR A 2 -3.88 -14.53 10.52
C THR A 2 -3.59 -14.32 9.04
N LYS A 3 -4.47 -13.62 8.32
CA LYS A 3 -4.25 -13.29 6.91
C LYS A 3 -3.86 -11.83 6.76
N ILE A 4 -2.83 -11.55 5.98
CA ILE A 4 -2.34 -10.21 5.68
C ILE A 4 -2.44 -9.99 4.17
N LEU A 5 -3.02 -8.88 3.74
CA LEU A 5 -3.13 -8.52 2.34
C LEU A 5 -2.02 -7.51 1.98
N TYR A 6 -1.14 -7.87 1.03
CA TYR A 6 -0.13 -6.97 0.50
C TYR A 6 -0.57 -6.35 -0.81
N LEU A 7 -0.51 -5.03 -0.90
CA LEU A 7 -0.90 -4.23 -2.07
C LEU A 7 0.33 -3.53 -2.65
N HIS A 8 0.72 -3.92 -3.87
CA HIS A 8 1.83 -3.27 -4.57
C HIS A 8 1.45 -1.91 -5.17
N GLY A 9 2.46 -1.15 -5.60
CA GLY A 9 2.29 0.18 -6.19
C GLY A 9 1.74 0.18 -7.62
N PHE A 10 1.57 1.38 -8.17
CA PHE A 10 1.16 1.60 -9.55
C PHE A 10 2.12 0.94 -10.54
N ALA A 11 1.60 0.36 -11.62
CA ALA A 11 2.36 -0.28 -12.70
C ALA A 11 3.42 -1.30 -12.21
N SER A 12 3.16 -1.95 -11.07
CA SER A 12 4.01 -2.97 -10.44
C SER A 12 3.34 -4.35 -10.46
N SER A 13 3.85 -5.30 -9.66
CA SER A 13 3.30 -6.66 -9.60
C SER A 13 3.47 -7.32 -8.24
N ALA A 14 2.85 -8.50 -8.08
CA ALA A 14 3.05 -9.40 -6.93
C ALA A 14 4.50 -9.91 -6.81
N ASP A 15 5.31 -9.76 -7.84
CA ASP A 15 6.73 -10.16 -7.88
C ASP A 15 7.69 -9.02 -7.49
N SER A 16 7.18 -7.90 -6.98
CA SER A 16 8.00 -6.78 -6.49
C SER A 16 8.96 -7.24 -5.38
N THR A 17 10.09 -6.54 -5.24
CA THR A 17 11.12 -6.89 -4.24
C THR A 17 10.53 -6.98 -2.83
N LYS A 18 9.73 -5.99 -2.41
CA LYS A 18 9.07 -5.99 -1.09
C LYS A 18 8.13 -7.17 -0.91
N ALA A 19 7.36 -7.54 -1.94
CA ALA A 19 6.47 -8.69 -1.91
C ALA A 19 7.24 -10.00 -1.68
N LYS A 20 8.34 -10.20 -2.41
CA LYS A 20 9.22 -11.38 -2.27
C LYS A 20 9.86 -11.46 -0.88
N VAL A 21 10.34 -10.34 -0.37
CA VAL A 21 10.95 -10.26 0.97
C VAL A 21 9.92 -10.61 2.05
N LEU A 22 8.73 -10.00 2.01
CA LEU A 22 7.63 -10.31 2.95
C LEU A 22 7.20 -11.77 2.87
N LYS A 23 7.00 -12.31 1.67
CA LYS A 23 6.63 -13.71 1.47
C LYS A 23 7.67 -14.68 2.04
N SER A 24 8.95 -14.40 1.80
CA SER A 24 10.06 -15.18 2.35
C SER A 24 10.10 -15.11 3.87
N PHE A 25 9.93 -13.92 4.44
CA PHE A 25 9.93 -13.70 5.88
C PHE A 25 8.78 -14.47 6.55
N VAL A 26 7.54 -14.30 6.07
CA VAL A 26 6.37 -14.99 6.62
C VAL A 26 6.57 -16.50 6.59
N LYS A 27 7.02 -17.05 5.45
CA LYS A 27 7.27 -18.48 5.31
C LYS A 27 8.29 -19.03 6.29
N LYS A 28 9.33 -18.24 6.64
CA LYS A 28 10.44 -18.69 7.50
C LYS A 28 10.20 -18.43 8.98
N ASN A 29 9.48 -17.39 9.34
CA ASN A 29 9.46 -16.85 10.70
C ASN A 29 8.09 -16.89 11.36
N THR A 30 7.04 -17.34 10.66
CA THR A 30 5.69 -17.44 11.23
C THR A 30 5.09 -18.81 10.95
N SER A 31 4.26 -19.29 11.88
CA SER A 31 3.59 -20.60 11.77
C SER A 31 2.08 -20.48 11.53
N SER A 32 1.51 -19.32 11.83
CA SER A 32 0.06 -19.09 11.79
C SER A 32 -0.33 -17.84 10.98
N THR A 33 0.61 -17.28 10.20
CA THR A 33 0.37 -16.13 9.33
C THR A 33 0.43 -16.53 7.86
N GLU A 34 -0.56 -16.09 7.09
CA GLU A 34 -0.60 -16.19 5.63
C GLU A 34 -0.52 -14.80 5.03
N ILE A 35 0.23 -14.65 3.94
CA ILE A 35 0.27 -13.39 3.20
C ILE A 35 -0.35 -13.57 1.80
N LEU A 36 -1.37 -12.78 1.52
CA LEU A 36 -2.06 -12.71 0.23
C LEU A 36 -1.42 -11.59 -0.60
N ILE A 37 -0.89 -11.93 -1.76
CA ILE A 37 -0.20 -10.98 -2.65
C ILE A 37 -0.83 -11.07 -4.05
N PRO A 38 -1.93 -10.37 -4.30
CA PRO A 38 -2.55 -10.35 -5.63
C PRO A 38 -1.74 -9.52 -6.62
N ASN A 39 -1.78 -9.90 -7.89
CA ASN A 39 -1.49 -8.95 -8.96
C ASN A 39 -2.69 -8.03 -9.12
N LEU A 40 -2.52 -6.77 -8.75
CA LEU A 40 -3.57 -5.77 -8.90
C LEU A 40 -3.70 -5.38 -10.37
N ASP A 41 -4.93 -5.17 -10.82
CA ASP A 41 -5.21 -4.67 -12.16
C ASP A 41 -4.58 -3.27 -12.35
N ASN A 42 -4.04 -3.00 -13.52
CA ASN A 42 -3.51 -1.69 -13.87
C ASN A 42 -4.60 -0.61 -13.95
N ASN A 43 -5.86 -0.99 -14.14
CA ASN A 43 -7.00 -0.08 -14.05
C ASN A 43 -7.38 0.17 -12.58
N ILE A 44 -7.33 1.43 -12.16
CA ILE A 44 -7.53 1.86 -10.75
C ILE A 44 -8.88 1.36 -10.19
N LYS A 45 -9.94 1.43 -10.98
CA LYS A 45 -11.29 1.04 -10.57
C LYS A 45 -11.44 -0.48 -10.44
N ARG A 46 -10.82 -1.24 -11.35
CA ARG A 46 -10.77 -2.71 -11.27
C ARG A 46 -9.89 -3.20 -10.13
N ALA A 47 -8.74 -2.54 -9.90
CA ALA A 47 -7.91 -2.82 -8.73
C ALA A 47 -8.69 -2.62 -7.42
N TYR A 48 -9.44 -1.53 -7.30
CA TYR A 48 -10.32 -1.30 -6.15
C TYR A 48 -11.32 -2.45 -5.96
N GLN A 49 -12.02 -2.87 -7.02
CA GLN A 49 -13.00 -3.95 -6.95
C GLN A 49 -12.37 -5.29 -6.56
N GLN A 50 -11.20 -5.60 -7.12
CA GLN A 50 -10.41 -6.79 -6.80
C GLN A 50 -10.00 -6.81 -5.33
N ILE A 51 -9.48 -5.70 -4.80
CA ILE A 51 -9.09 -5.60 -3.39
C ILE A 51 -10.31 -5.78 -2.48
N GLU A 52 -11.42 -5.13 -2.81
CA GLU A 52 -12.64 -5.24 -2.01
C GLU A 52 -13.20 -6.68 -1.98
N GLU A 53 -13.16 -7.38 -3.12
CA GLU A 53 -13.56 -8.78 -3.20
C GLU A 53 -12.66 -9.66 -2.33
N ILE A 54 -11.34 -9.50 -2.42
CA ILE A 54 -10.39 -10.25 -1.58
C ILE A 54 -10.66 -10.00 -0.10
N ILE A 55 -10.91 -8.75 0.31
CA ILE A 55 -11.21 -8.45 1.71
C ILE A 55 -12.49 -9.17 2.17
N LYS A 56 -13.53 -9.20 1.34
CA LYS A 56 -14.81 -9.84 1.68
C LYS A 56 -14.71 -11.37 1.72
N THR A 57 -13.93 -11.97 0.84
CA THR A 57 -13.83 -13.45 0.72
C THR A 57 -12.79 -14.04 1.65
N GLU A 58 -11.63 -13.39 1.77
CA GLU A 58 -10.50 -13.90 2.55
C GLU A 58 -10.45 -13.37 3.99
N SER A 59 -11.17 -12.28 4.27
CA SER A 59 -11.25 -11.63 5.59
C SER A 59 -9.87 -11.40 6.22
N PRO A 60 -8.93 -10.69 5.54
CA PRO A 60 -7.64 -10.38 6.11
C PRO A 60 -7.80 -9.49 7.36
N SER A 61 -6.96 -9.71 8.37
CA SER A 61 -6.93 -8.86 9.57
C SER A 61 -6.18 -7.55 9.37
N SER A 62 -5.33 -7.48 8.35
CA SER A 62 -4.46 -6.34 8.11
C SER A 62 -4.04 -6.20 6.65
N ILE A 63 -3.59 -4.99 6.32
CA ILE A 63 -3.09 -4.63 4.99
C ILE A 63 -1.66 -4.10 5.12
N ILE A 64 -0.80 -4.43 4.17
CA ILE A 64 0.49 -3.77 3.94
C ILE A 64 0.43 -3.17 2.54
N GLY A 65 0.58 -1.85 2.41
CA GLY A 65 0.49 -1.16 1.13
C GLY A 65 1.72 -0.33 0.81
N SER A 66 2.21 -0.38 -0.43
CA SER A 66 3.34 0.42 -0.90
C SER A 66 2.90 1.38 -2.00
N SER A 67 3.31 2.66 -1.92
CA SER A 67 2.98 3.68 -2.93
C SER A 67 1.46 3.80 -3.15
N LEU A 68 0.94 3.61 -4.37
CA LEU A 68 -0.50 3.56 -4.64
C LEU A 68 -1.21 2.44 -3.86
N GLY A 69 -0.53 1.30 -3.62
CA GLY A 69 -1.05 0.25 -2.74
C GLY A 69 -1.25 0.75 -1.31
N GLY A 70 -0.44 1.70 -0.84
CA GLY A 70 -0.63 2.40 0.43
C GLY A 70 -1.91 3.24 0.45
N PHE A 71 -2.21 3.97 -0.63
CA PHE A 71 -3.46 4.71 -0.77
C PHE A 71 -4.70 3.80 -0.67
N PHE A 72 -4.67 2.66 -1.37
CA PHE A 72 -5.72 1.65 -1.22
C PHE A 72 -5.77 1.09 0.20
N GLY A 73 -4.60 0.83 0.81
CA GLY A 73 -4.48 0.38 2.18
C GLY A 73 -5.17 1.32 3.17
N ILE A 74 -4.93 2.63 3.05
CA ILE A 74 -5.60 3.66 3.86
C ILE A 74 -7.12 3.56 3.69
N TYR A 75 -7.58 3.54 2.44
CA TYR A 75 -9.01 3.52 2.14
C TYR A 75 -9.72 2.31 2.76
N PHE A 76 -9.15 1.13 2.54
CA PHE A 76 -9.78 -0.11 2.99
C PHE A 76 -9.62 -0.35 4.50
N ALA A 77 -8.51 0.08 5.11
CA ALA A 77 -8.34 0.01 6.55
C ALA A 77 -9.34 0.92 7.29
N GLU A 78 -9.57 2.15 6.80
CA GLU A 78 -10.61 3.03 7.33
C GLU A 78 -12.01 2.43 7.15
N LYS A 79 -12.28 1.80 6.00
CA LYS A 79 -13.60 1.24 5.66
C LYS A 79 -13.93 -0.02 6.47
N TYR A 80 -12.97 -0.92 6.64
CA TYR A 80 -13.18 -2.25 7.22
C TYR A 80 -12.58 -2.43 8.62
N ASP A 81 -12.03 -1.36 9.20
CA ASP A 81 -11.42 -1.37 10.54
C ASP A 81 -10.23 -2.32 10.66
N LEU A 82 -9.32 -2.30 9.66
CA LEU A 82 -8.16 -3.17 9.61
C LEU A 82 -6.90 -2.43 10.10
N LEU A 83 -5.92 -3.18 10.60
CA LEU A 83 -4.58 -2.64 10.77
C LEU A 83 -3.94 -2.42 9.39
N CYS A 84 -3.15 -1.35 9.26
CA CYS A 84 -2.51 -1.03 8.00
C CYS A 84 -1.08 -0.53 8.20
N VAL A 85 -0.16 -1.17 7.49
CA VAL A 85 1.23 -0.67 7.35
C VAL A 85 1.39 -0.05 5.98
N ASN A 86 1.83 1.20 5.94
CA ASN A 86 2.09 1.95 4.71
C ASN A 86 3.59 2.13 4.51
N ILE A 87 4.06 1.93 3.27
CA ILE A 87 5.47 2.01 2.88
C ILE A 87 5.59 3.04 1.76
N ASN A 88 6.22 4.18 2.03
CA ASN A 88 6.29 5.32 1.10
C ASN A 88 4.92 5.52 0.40
N PRO A 89 3.84 5.75 1.16
CA PRO A 89 2.49 5.72 0.60
C PRO A 89 2.15 6.96 -0.22
N ALA A 90 1.42 6.78 -1.29
CA ALA A 90 0.64 7.87 -1.85
C ALA A 90 -0.50 8.21 -0.88
N ILE A 91 -0.65 9.49 -0.56
CA ILE A 91 -1.65 9.99 0.40
C ILE A 91 -2.65 10.94 -0.28
N PRO A 92 -3.89 11.04 0.25
CA PRO A 92 -4.88 11.96 -0.32
C PRO A 92 -4.51 13.44 -0.03
N PRO A 93 -4.80 14.35 -0.99
CA PRO A 93 -5.32 14.06 -2.31
C PRO A 93 -4.22 13.61 -3.28
N ILE A 94 -4.33 12.41 -3.84
CA ILE A 94 -3.43 12.01 -4.93
C ILE A 94 -3.98 12.53 -6.28
N ASP A 95 -3.07 12.97 -7.13
CA ASP A 95 -3.33 13.33 -8.51
C ASP A 95 -2.51 12.42 -9.44
N MET A 96 -3.18 11.76 -10.36
CA MET A 96 -2.56 10.90 -11.37
C MET A 96 -2.84 11.41 -12.80
N SER A 97 -3.16 12.70 -12.95
CA SER A 97 -3.46 13.29 -14.26
C SER A 97 -2.29 13.20 -15.25
N GLU A 98 -1.06 13.18 -14.76
CA GLU A 98 0.14 12.98 -15.59
C GLU A 98 0.20 11.60 -16.28
N TYR A 99 -0.54 10.61 -15.74
CA TYR A 99 -0.63 9.26 -16.30
C TYR A 99 -1.81 9.08 -17.26
N LEU A 100 -2.56 10.15 -17.57
CA LEU A 100 -3.69 10.07 -18.51
C LEU A 100 -3.21 9.61 -19.89
N GLY A 101 -3.85 8.59 -20.44
CA GLY A 101 -3.51 7.99 -21.72
C GLY A 101 -2.75 6.65 -21.59
N GLU A 102 -1.89 6.35 -22.58
CA GLU A 102 -1.17 5.09 -22.64
C GLU A 102 -0.03 5.03 -21.62
N ASN A 103 0.04 3.92 -20.90
CA ASN A 103 1.06 3.60 -19.92
C ASN A 103 1.60 2.19 -20.13
N GLN A 104 2.69 1.86 -19.45
CA GLN A 104 3.26 0.51 -19.45
C GLN A 104 3.56 0.08 -18.02
N ASN A 105 3.18 -1.14 -17.67
CA ASN A 105 3.55 -1.75 -16.40
C ASN A 105 5.04 -2.06 -16.38
N TYR A 106 5.76 -1.50 -15.41
CA TYR A 106 7.23 -1.63 -15.31
C TYR A 106 7.70 -3.05 -14.99
N SER A 107 6.85 -3.85 -14.35
CA SER A 107 7.19 -5.23 -13.97
C SER A 107 6.86 -6.25 -15.04
N THR A 108 5.74 -6.07 -15.77
CA THR A 108 5.22 -7.07 -16.72
C THR A 108 5.41 -6.66 -18.18
N GLY A 109 5.65 -5.38 -18.46
CA GLY A 109 5.68 -4.82 -19.81
C GLY A 109 4.29 -4.65 -20.44
N GLU A 110 3.20 -4.99 -19.75
CA GLU A 110 1.83 -4.85 -20.23
C GLU A 110 1.48 -3.38 -20.49
N LYS A 111 0.87 -3.10 -21.64
CA LYS A 111 0.35 -1.78 -21.95
C LYS A 111 -1.07 -1.65 -21.41
N PHE A 112 -1.38 -0.48 -20.84
CA PHE A 112 -2.70 -0.17 -20.31
C PHE A 112 -3.01 1.33 -20.49
N VAL A 113 -4.26 1.71 -20.27
CA VAL A 113 -4.71 3.09 -20.42
C VAL A 113 -5.31 3.57 -19.10
N ILE A 114 -4.88 4.76 -18.68
CA ILE A 114 -5.57 5.54 -17.64
C ILE A 114 -6.50 6.53 -18.35
N ASP A 115 -7.78 6.49 -18.02
CA ASP A 115 -8.81 7.36 -18.58
C ASP A 115 -9.39 8.31 -17.52
N GLN A 116 -10.21 9.26 -17.97
CA GLN A 116 -10.82 10.25 -17.09
C GLN A 116 -11.76 9.62 -16.05
N ASP A 117 -12.47 8.52 -16.38
CA ASP A 117 -13.36 7.82 -15.44
C ASP A 117 -12.59 7.26 -14.25
N GLN A 118 -11.36 6.78 -14.47
CA GLN A 118 -10.48 6.30 -13.40
C GLN A 118 -9.99 7.46 -12.53
N LEU A 119 -9.65 8.62 -13.11
CA LEU A 119 -9.23 9.80 -12.34
C LEU A 119 -10.39 10.38 -11.53
N ASP A 120 -11.58 10.42 -12.09
CA ASP A 120 -12.79 10.87 -11.38
C ASP A 120 -13.11 9.93 -10.21
N TRP A 121 -12.97 8.61 -10.41
CA TRP A 121 -13.10 7.61 -9.35
C TRP A 121 -12.09 7.82 -8.23
N LEU A 122 -10.83 8.07 -8.57
CA LEU A 122 -9.79 8.39 -7.61
C LEU A 122 -10.12 9.65 -6.80
N GLY A 123 -10.67 10.67 -7.47
CA GLY A 123 -11.18 11.89 -6.83
C GLY A 123 -12.28 11.63 -5.79
N LEU A 124 -13.16 10.66 -6.02
CA LEU A 124 -14.16 10.23 -5.02
C LEU A 124 -13.52 9.53 -3.83
N MET A 125 -12.50 8.71 -4.04
CA MET A 125 -11.75 8.06 -2.96
C MET A 125 -11.00 9.11 -2.12
N ASN A 126 -10.31 10.07 -2.75
CA ASN A 126 -9.62 11.18 -2.08
C ASN A 126 -10.53 11.89 -1.06
N LYS A 127 -11.78 12.18 -1.46
CA LYS A 127 -12.75 12.87 -0.58
C LYS A 127 -13.09 12.05 0.66
N LYS A 128 -13.19 10.71 0.52
CA LYS A 128 -13.59 9.80 1.62
C LYS A 128 -12.52 9.65 2.69
N ILE A 129 -11.25 9.73 2.30
CA ILE A 129 -10.11 9.55 3.20
C ILE A 129 -9.26 10.82 3.34
N LYS A 130 -9.85 11.99 3.08
CA LYS A 130 -9.16 13.28 3.21
C LYS A 130 -8.49 13.46 4.60
N ASN A 131 -9.15 12.99 5.64
CA ASN A 131 -8.64 13.00 7.01
C ASN A 131 -8.69 11.58 7.58
N LEU A 132 -7.59 11.15 8.15
CA LEU A 132 -7.50 9.89 8.87
C LEU A 132 -8.35 9.94 10.14
N LYS A 133 -9.08 8.87 10.45
CA LYS A 133 -9.96 8.79 11.63
C LYS A 133 -9.45 7.78 12.65
N LYS A 134 -8.87 6.67 12.17
CA LYS A 134 -8.47 5.53 12.99
C LYS A 134 -6.95 5.48 13.18
N HIS A 135 -6.35 6.57 13.66
CA HIS A 135 -4.89 6.74 13.76
C HIS A 135 -4.16 5.53 14.37
N LYS A 136 -4.75 4.87 15.37
CA LYS A 136 -4.14 3.72 16.04
C LYS A 136 -4.01 2.47 15.17
N ASN A 137 -4.77 2.42 14.06
CA ASN A 137 -4.74 1.30 13.12
C ASN A 137 -3.59 1.41 12.11
N PHE A 138 -2.83 2.52 12.13
CA PHE A 138 -1.85 2.80 11.10
C PHE A 138 -0.42 2.85 11.65
N MET A 139 0.46 2.19 10.92
CA MET A 139 1.91 2.37 10.98
C MET A 139 2.40 2.79 9.60
N THR A 140 3.25 3.81 9.56
CA THR A 140 3.76 4.35 8.28
C THR A 140 5.27 4.38 8.31
N LEU A 141 5.88 3.77 7.31
CA LEU A 141 7.31 3.76 7.06
C LEU A 141 7.60 4.70 5.90
N VAL A 142 8.46 5.68 6.09
CA VAL A 142 8.84 6.64 5.05
C VAL A 142 10.35 6.82 4.98
N GLN A 143 10.85 7.04 3.77
CA GLN A 143 12.24 7.42 3.53
C GLN A 143 12.30 8.86 3.03
N SER A 144 13.21 9.66 3.64
CA SER A 144 13.30 11.09 3.32
C SER A 144 13.88 11.39 1.94
N GLY A 145 14.49 10.38 1.31
CA GLY A 145 15.03 10.45 -0.06
C GLY A 145 14.05 10.00 -1.13
N ASP A 146 12.77 9.76 -0.78
CA ASP A 146 11.73 9.44 -1.77
C ASP A 146 11.61 10.59 -2.78
N GLU A 147 11.99 10.33 -4.02
CA GLU A 147 12.03 11.29 -5.12
C GLU A 147 10.69 11.45 -5.85
N VAL A 148 9.72 10.59 -5.52
CA VAL A 148 8.37 10.56 -6.14
C VAL A 148 7.34 11.20 -5.21
N LEU A 149 7.37 10.86 -3.92
CA LEU A 149 6.37 11.28 -2.94
C LEU A 149 7.05 12.01 -1.77
N ASP A 150 6.65 13.25 -1.52
CA ASP A 150 7.19 14.02 -0.39
C ASP A 150 6.77 13.36 0.94
N TYR A 151 7.75 12.75 1.61
CA TYR A 151 7.55 12.08 2.90
C TYR A 151 6.97 12.99 3.99
N LYS A 152 7.17 14.32 3.91
CA LYS A 152 6.64 15.28 4.89
C LYS A 152 5.13 15.34 4.85
N LEU A 153 4.54 15.22 3.67
CA LEU A 153 3.09 15.16 3.51
C LEU A 153 2.53 13.88 4.16
N ALA A 154 3.24 12.76 4.05
CA ALA A 154 2.85 11.54 4.73
C ALA A 154 2.93 11.69 6.26
N ILE A 155 3.99 12.33 6.79
CA ILE A 155 4.11 12.61 8.23
C ILE A 155 2.94 13.48 8.72
N GLU A 156 2.57 14.51 7.98
CA GLU A 156 1.45 15.39 8.33
C GLU A 156 0.13 14.60 8.34
N TYR A 157 -0.13 13.85 7.26
CA TYR A 157 -1.36 13.07 7.11
C TYR A 157 -1.53 12.00 8.20
N PHE A 158 -0.44 11.29 8.54
CA PHE A 158 -0.45 10.24 9.58
C PHE A 158 -0.17 10.77 10.99
N SER A 159 -0.23 12.08 11.20
CA SER A 159 -0.05 12.66 12.54
C SER A 159 -1.00 12.01 13.56
N GLY A 160 -0.45 11.51 14.66
CA GLY A 160 -1.20 10.73 15.67
C GLY A 160 -1.20 9.22 15.46
N SER A 161 -0.57 8.73 14.38
CA SER A 161 -0.32 7.30 14.12
C SER A 161 1.13 6.93 14.47
N GLN A 162 1.48 5.66 14.32
CA GLN A 162 2.88 5.24 14.43
C GLN A 162 3.62 5.57 13.12
N ILE A 163 4.69 6.37 13.21
CA ILE A 163 5.49 6.78 12.05
C ILE A 163 6.95 6.39 12.29
N ASP A 164 7.57 5.76 11.31
CA ASP A 164 9.00 5.45 11.26
C ASP A 164 9.64 6.16 10.08
N ILE A 165 10.61 7.03 10.37
CA ILE A 165 11.29 7.85 9.36
C ILE A 165 12.72 7.38 9.23
N THR A 166 13.12 6.97 8.03
CA THR A 166 14.51 6.66 7.68
C THR A 166 15.06 7.80 6.83
N PHE A 167 16.17 8.39 7.23
CA PHE A 167 16.83 9.45 6.46
C PHE A 167 17.61 8.85 5.30
N GLY A 168 17.46 9.43 4.10
CA GLY A 168 17.99 8.89 2.85
C GLY A 168 17.01 7.91 2.20
N GLY A 169 17.55 6.93 1.46
CA GLY A 169 16.77 5.95 0.71
C GLY A 169 16.11 6.53 -0.55
N ASP A 170 15.12 5.83 -1.07
CA ASP A 170 14.42 6.16 -2.32
C ASP A 170 12.94 5.76 -2.27
N HIS A 171 12.19 5.99 -3.37
CA HIS A 171 10.79 5.59 -3.50
C HIS A 171 10.60 4.06 -3.40
N SER A 172 11.58 3.29 -3.85
CA SER A 172 11.56 1.82 -3.76
C SER A 172 11.66 1.29 -2.32
N PHE A 173 12.02 2.14 -1.38
CA PHE A 173 12.26 1.85 0.02
C PHE A 173 13.48 0.93 0.23
N GLU A 174 14.66 1.52 0.20
CA GLU A 174 15.91 0.82 0.46
C GLU A 174 15.93 0.11 1.82
N ASP A 175 16.63 -1.04 1.86
CA ASP A 175 16.81 -1.85 3.08
C ASP A 175 15.47 -2.23 3.78
N PHE A 176 14.45 -2.53 3.00
CA PHE A 176 13.13 -2.90 3.53
C PHE A 176 13.18 -4.06 4.53
N GLU A 177 14.11 -4.99 4.35
CA GLU A 177 14.25 -6.17 5.20
C GLU A 177 14.51 -5.81 6.68
N SER A 178 15.26 -4.74 6.95
CA SER A 178 15.55 -4.28 8.32
C SER A 178 14.32 -3.77 9.08
N HIS A 179 13.27 -3.41 8.36
CA HIS A 179 12.02 -2.89 8.93
C HIS A 179 10.96 -3.95 9.22
N ILE A 180 11.15 -5.20 8.73
CA ILE A 180 10.11 -6.24 8.83
C ILE A 180 9.78 -6.61 10.28
N GLN A 181 10.76 -6.58 11.19
CA GLN A 181 10.50 -6.86 12.60
C GLN A 181 9.53 -5.85 13.22
N LYS A 182 9.61 -4.58 12.82
CA LYS A 182 8.67 -3.54 13.27
C LYS A 182 7.26 -3.82 12.73
N ILE A 183 7.17 -4.21 11.45
CA ILE A 183 5.91 -4.61 10.81
C ILE A 183 5.30 -5.82 11.51
N GLN A 184 6.11 -6.85 11.78
CA GLN A 184 5.69 -8.07 12.50
C GLN A 184 5.09 -7.73 13.86
N ASN A 185 5.76 -6.89 14.63
CA ASN A 185 5.31 -6.49 15.97
C ASN A 185 3.99 -5.72 15.89
N PHE A 186 3.87 -4.76 14.96
CA PHE A 186 2.65 -3.96 14.80
C PHE A 186 1.45 -4.80 14.36
N LEU A 187 1.64 -5.74 13.42
CA LEU A 187 0.58 -6.59 12.89
C LEU A 187 0.36 -7.88 13.72
N ASN A 188 1.12 -8.11 14.79
CA ASN A 188 1.08 -9.34 15.60
C ASN A 188 1.20 -10.61 14.75
N MET A 189 2.22 -10.65 13.87
CA MET A 189 2.49 -11.82 13.00
C MET A 189 3.16 -12.94 13.80
N HIS A 190 2.55 -14.11 13.88
CA HIS A 190 2.99 -15.28 14.67
C HIS A 190 3.23 -16.51 13.81
#